data_1c3d0d194b4de7172c5129155d8d2b4b
#
_entry.id   1c3d0d194b4de7172c5129155d8d2b4b
#
_cell.length_a   1.000
_cell.length_b   1.000
_cell.length_c   1.000
_cell.angle_alpha   90.00
_cell.angle_beta   90.00
_cell.angle_gamma   90.00
#
_symmetry.space_group_name_H-M   'P 1'
#
loop_
_entity.id
_entity.type
_entity.pdbx_description
1 polymer ?
#
loop_
_entity_poly.entity_id
_entity_poly.type
_entity_poly.pdbx_seq_one_letter_code
_entity_poly.pdbx_strand_id
1 'polypeptide(L)'
;MRAVLTRVKYASVTIDGQTVGKIGPGFLILLGIGPEDTEEHARVLAEKALSLRIFEDENGKMNLGLDAIGGAVLVVSQFTLYGNCRKGRRPSFTEAAPPELGNELYEKFLSICEDLGYPPQHGRFGADMKVESLNDGPVTLILDTDQLMDTPRR
;
A
#
# COMPACT_ATOMS: atom_id res chain seq x y z
N MET A 1 -10.44 4.09 -0.02
CA MET A 1 -9.05 3.73 -0.40
C MET A 1 -8.64 2.51 0.38
N ARG A 2 -8.03 1.56 -0.29
CA ARG A 2 -7.61 0.29 0.31
C ARG A 2 -6.14 0.05 0.10
N ALA A 3 -5.50 -0.55 1.10
CA ALA A 3 -4.13 -1.00 0.97
C ALA A 3 -4.00 -2.42 1.51
N VAL A 4 -3.19 -3.22 0.84
CA VAL A 4 -2.68 -4.47 1.37
C VAL A 4 -1.22 -4.24 1.69
N LEU A 5 -0.89 -4.31 2.97
CA LEU A 5 0.44 -4.02 3.49
C LEU A 5 1.08 -5.32 3.95
N THR A 6 2.25 -5.60 3.42
CA THR A 6 3.02 -6.80 3.75
C THR A 6 4.36 -6.40 4.38
N ARG A 7 4.67 -6.99 5.52
CA ARG A 7 6.00 -6.88 6.11
C ARG A 7 6.96 -7.76 5.31
N VAL A 8 8.02 -7.17 4.78
CA VAL A 8 8.92 -7.88 3.87
C VAL A 8 10.38 -7.80 4.33
N LYS A 9 11.16 -8.82 3.96
CA LYS A 9 12.62 -8.79 4.02
C LYS A 9 13.19 -8.04 2.83
N TYR A 10 12.51 -8.15 1.69
CA TYR A 10 12.79 -7.38 0.47
C TYR A 10 11.56 -7.38 -0.41
N ALA A 11 11.47 -6.40 -1.28
CA ALA A 11 10.48 -6.36 -2.35
C ALA A 11 11.04 -5.58 -3.53
N SER A 12 10.57 -5.91 -4.73
CA SER A 12 10.98 -5.20 -5.94
C SER A 12 9.86 -5.17 -6.96
N VAL A 13 9.90 -4.21 -7.85
CA VAL A 13 9.00 -4.11 -8.98
C VAL A 13 9.80 -3.97 -10.27
N THR A 14 9.44 -4.77 -11.26
CA THR A 14 10.11 -4.84 -12.55
C THR A 14 9.13 -4.51 -13.66
N ILE A 15 9.53 -3.65 -14.59
CA ILE A 15 8.77 -3.27 -15.77
C ILE A 15 9.66 -3.49 -16.99
N ASP A 16 9.15 -4.23 -17.98
CA ASP A 16 9.90 -4.54 -19.22
C ASP A 16 11.31 -5.09 -18.95
N GLY A 17 11.42 -5.98 -17.96
CA GLY A 17 12.68 -6.62 -17.60
C GLY A 17 13.64 -5.78 -16.78
N GLN A 18 13.25 -4.55 -16.40
CA GLN A 18 14.08 -3.65 -15.60
C GLN A 18 13.47 -3.40 -14.23
N THR A 19 14.29 -3.54 -13.19
CA THR A 19 13.86 -3.22 -11.82
C THR A 19 13.78 -1.70 -11.68
N VAL A 20 12.57 -1.19 -11.40
CA VAL A 20 12.32 0.25 -11.27
C VAL A 20 12.15 0.68 -9.82
N GLY A 21 11.93 -0.25 -8.90
CA GLY A 21 11.85 0.02 -7.47
C GLY A 21 12.26 -1.19 -6.68
N LYS A 22 12.96 -0.96 -5.56
CA LYS A 22 13.45 -2.06 -4.71
C LYS A 22 13.69 -1.57 -3.29
N ILE A 23 13.32 -2.41 -2.33
CA ILE A 23 13.59 -2.16 -0.90
C ILE A 23 14.15 -3.41 -0.24
N GLY A 24 14.86 -3.22 0.85
CA GLY A 24 15.18 -4.25 1.83
C GLY A 24 14.04 -4.38 2.85
N PRO A 25 14.35 -4.56 4.15
CA PRO A 25 13.29 -4.68 5.17
C PRO A 25 12.36 -3.48 5.19
N GLY A 26 11.08 -3.74 5.34
CA GLY A 26 10.08 -2.70 5.38
C GLY A 26 8.70 -3.18 4.96
N PHE A 27 7.96 -2.31 4.26
CA PHE A 27 6.60 -2.60 3.80
C PHE A 27 6.48 -2.58 2.29
N LEU A 28 5.84 -3.62 1.75
CA LEU A 28 5.24 -3.56 0.42
C LEU A 28 3.79 -3.15 0.61
N ILE A 29 3.39 -2.06 -0.04
CA ILE A 29 2.02 -1.55 0.02
C ILE A 29 1.41 -1.62 -1.38
N LEU A 30 0.37 -2.44 -1.53
CA LEU A 30 -0.47 -2.45 -2.73
C LEU A 30 -1.62 -1.49 -2.48
N LEU A 31 -1.78 -0.48 -3.33
CA LEU A 31 -2.71 0.63 -3.09
C LEU A 31 -3.80 0.69 -4.14
N GLY A 32 -5.05 0.58 -3.70
CA GLY A 32 -6.24 0.72 -4.55
C GLY A 32 -7.01 2.00 -4.23
N ILE A 33 -7.44 2.69 -5.28
CA ILE A 33 -8.20 3.94 -5.18
C ILE A 33 -9.64 3.66 -5.60
N GLY A 34 -10.60 4.11 -4.80
CA GLY A 34 -12.02 4.04 -5.10
C GLY A 34 -12.53 5.36 -5.71
N PRO A 35 -13.73 5.34 -6.33
CA PRO A 35 -14.24 6.51 -7.05
C PRO A 35 -14.62 7.70 -6.17
N GLU A 36 -14.85 7.46 -4.88
CA GLU A 36 -15.23 8.49 -3.91
C GLU A 36 -14.04 8.99 -3.08
N ASP A 37 -12.83 8.52 -3.37
CA ASP A 37 -11.65 8.86 -2.59
C ASP A 37 -11.17 10.28 -2.87
N THR A 38 -10.57 10.87 -1.83
CA THR A 38 -10.03 12.23 -1.84
C THR A 38 -8.61 12.24 -1.28
N GLU A 39 -7.97 13.40 -1.29
CA GLU A 39 -6.66 13.58 -0.68
C GLU A 39 -6.67 13.26 0.82
N GLU A 40 -7.79 13.51 1.50
CA GLU A 40 -7.95 13.17 2.92
C GLU A 40 -7.84 11.66 3.15
N HIS A 41 -8.44 10.86 2.27
CA HIS A 41 -8.31 9.41 2.33
C HIS A 41 -6.85 8.97 2.17
N ALA A 42 -6.13 9.58 1.22
CA ALA A 42 -4.71 9.30 1.00
C ALA A 42 -3.88 9.63 2.24
N ARG A 43 -4.16 10.76 2.89
CA ARG A 43 -3.44 11.19 4.09
C ARG A 43 -3.69 10.24 5.25
N VAL A 44 -4.95 9.93 5.53
CA VAL A 44 -5.31 9.03 6.63
C VAL A 44 -4.66 7.66 6.44
N LEU A 45 -4.72 7.14 5.22
CA LEU A 45 -4.16 5.82 4.93
C LEU A 45 -2.63 5.80 5.04
N ALA A 46 -1.95 6.82 4.49
CA ALA A 46 -0.50 6.90 4.56
C ALA A 46 -0.02 7.05 6.01
N GLU A 47 -0.64 7.93 6.79
CA GLU A 47 -0.29 8.12 8.20
C GLU A 47 -0.46 6.83 9.00
N LYS A 48 -1.55 6.11 8.78
CA LYS A 48 -1.77 4.84 9.47
C LYS A 48 -0.76 3.80 9.05
N ALA A 49 -0.57 3.60 7.75
CA ALA A 49 0.32 2.56 7.22
C ALA A 49 1.77 2.76 7.70
N LEU A 50 2.27 3.99 7.61
CA LEU A 50 3.66 4.28 7.98
C LEU A 50 3.91 4.28 9.48
N SER A 51 2.86 4.36 10.30
CA SER A 51 2.98 4.36 11.75
C SER A 51 2.81 2.99 12.40
N LEU A 52 2.48 1.97 11.61
CA LEU A 52 2.25 0.64 12.16
C LEU A 52 3.50 0.06 12.80
N ARG A 53 3.33 -0.53 13.97
CA ARG A 53 4.40 -1.10 14.77
C ARG A 53 4.31 -2.62 14.71
N ILE A 54 4.75 -3.19 13.60
CA ILE A 54 4.61 -4.63 13.32
C ILE A 54 5.95 -5.34 13.16
N PHE A 55 7.06 -4.70 13.51
CA PHE A 55 8.36 -5.37 13.59
C PHE A 55 8.60 -5.84 15.02
N GLU A 56 9.24 -6.99 15.15
CA GLU A 56 9.45 -7.60 16.46
C GLU A 56 10.50 -6.85 17.29
N ASP A 57 10.19 -6.68 18.58
CA ASP A 57 11.12 -6.15 19.56
C ASP A 57 11.98 -7.26 20.17
N GLU A 58 12.79 -6.92 21.17
CA GLU A 58 13.68 -7.86 21.86
C GLU A 58 12.95 -9.04 22.47
N ASN A 59 11.65 -8.88 22.77
CA ASN A 59 10.81 -9.91 23.37
C ASN A 59 10.00 -10.70 22.34
N GLY A 60 10.26 -10.47 21.03
CA GLY A 60 9.55 -11.13 19.95
C GLY A 60 8.12 -10.62 19.73
N LYS A 61 7.78 -9.44 20.26
CA LYS A 61 6.44 -8.85 20.11
C LYS A 61 6.44 -7.79 19.03
N MET A 62 5.35 -7.71 18.27
CA MET A 62 5.14 -6.67 17.27
C MET A 62 5.00 -5.32 17.96
N ASN A 63 6.05 -4.55 18.00
CA ASN A 63 6.11 -3.30 18.74
C ASN A 63 6.94 -2.21 18.06
N LEU A 64 7.81 -2.54 17.14
CA LEU A 64 8.70 -1.57 16.50
C LEU A 64 8.13 -1.13 15.15
N GLY A 65 8.28 0.15 14.84
CA GLY A 65 7.89 0.73 13.55
C GLY A 65 9.05 0.79 12.57
N LEU A 66 8.78 1.34 11.38
CA LEU A 66 9.79 1.52 10.33
C LEU A 66 11.01 2.30 10.82
N ASP A 67 10.80 3.33 11.62
CA ASP A 67 11.84 4.19 12.15
C ASP A 67 12.87 3.41 12.99
N ALA A 68 12.37 2.48 13.81
CA ALA A 68 13.22 1.71 14.71
C ALA A 68 14.13 0.72 13.97
N ILE A 69 13.72 0.25 12.79
CA ILE A 69 14.49 -0.75 12.02
C ILE A 69 15.20 -0.14 10.81
N GLY A 70 15.06 1.16 10.57
CA GLY A 70 15.59 1.78 9.37
C GLY A 70 14.92 1.24 8.10
N GLY A 71 13.62 0.94 8.18
CA GLY A 71 12.88 0.31 7.10
C GLY A 71 12.54 1.24 5.97
N ALA A 72 12.20 0.65 4.83
CA ALA A 72 11.79 1.35 3.61
C ALA A 72 10.41 0.91 3.17
N VAL A 73 9.86 1.63 2.17
CA VAL A 73 8.50 1.39 1.67
C VAL A 73 8.52 1.29 0.16
N LEU A 74 7.86 0.28 -0.38
CA LEU A 74 7.59 0.15 -1.82
C LEU A 74 6.08 0.20 -2.02
N VAL A 75 5.61 1.19 -2.80
CA VAL A 75 4.18 1.41 -3.05
C VAL A 75 3.87 1.11 -4.50
N VAL A 76 2.94 0.18 -4.72
CA VAL A 76 2.53 -0.27 -6.05
C VAL A 76 1.03 -0.04 -6.20
N SER A 77 0.62 0.59 -7.30
CA SER A 77 -0.80 0.77 -7.60
C SER A 77 -1.45 -0.58 -7.92
N GLN A 78 -2.64 -0.81 -7.36
CA GLN A 78 -3.34 -2.09 -7.47
C GLN A 78 -4.86 -1.85 -7.51
N PHE A 79 -5.38 -1.41 -8.67
CA PHE A 79 -6.83 -1.14 -8.79
C PHE A 79 -7.68 -2.38 -8.56
N THR A 80 -7.11 -3.57 -8.79
CA THR A 80 -7.82 -4.83 -8.61
C THR A 80 -8.22 -5.12 -7.17
N LEU A 81 -7.75 -4.33 -6.19
CA LEU A 81 -8.25 -4.39 -4.82
C LEU A 81 -9.73 -4.02 -4.73
N TYR A 82 -10.27 -3.35 -5.75
CA TYR A 82 -11.69 -3.06 -5.89
C TYR A 82 -12.42 -4.05 -6.80
N GLY A 83 -11.79 -5.18 -7.09
CA GLY A 83 -12.40 -6.25 -7.85
C GLY A 83 -13.60 -6.84 -7.13
N ASN A 84 -14.70 -7.04 -7.86
CA ASN A 84 -15.89 -7.69 -7.35
C ASN A 84 -16.01 -9.07 -8.00
N CYS A 85 -15.93 -10.10 -7.18
CA CYS A 85 -15.93 -11.50 -7.61
C CYS A 85 -17.27 -12.20 -7.31
N ARG A 86 -18.34 -11.45 -7.04
CA ARG A 86 -19.62 -12.03 -6.60
C ARG A 86 -20.31 -12.83 -7.68
N LYS A 87 -20.23 -12.40 -8.93
CA LYS A 87 -20.95 -13.03 -10.04
C LYS A 87 -19.98 -13.71 -11.01
N GLY A 88 -20.28 -14.96 -11.34
CA GLY A 88 -19.52 -15.69 -12.34
C GLY A 88 -18.07 -15.89 -11.98
N ARG A 89 -17.24 -16.01 -13.02
CA ARG A 89 -15.80 -16.29 -12.87
C ARG A 89 -14.90 -15.14 -13.33
N ARG A 90 -15.49 -14.06 -13.84
CA ARG A 90 -14.76 -12.85 -14.22
C ARG A 90 -14.94 -11.79 -13.16
N PRO A 91 -13.86 -11.35 -12.52
CA PRO A 91 -13.98 -10.21 -11.61
C PRO A 91 -14.43 -8.97 -12.36
N SER A 92 -15.26 -8.16 -11.72
CA SER A 92 -15.65 -6.84 -12.21
C SER A 92 -14.79 -5.78 -11.51
N PHE A 93 -14.34 -4.77 -12.24
CA PHE A 93 -13.52 -3.68 -11.69
C PHE A 93 -14.20 -2.31 -11.77
N THR A 94 -15.54 -2.33 -11.92
CA THR A 94 -16.32 -1.08 -12.02
C THR A 94 -16.33 -0.27 -10.72
N GLU A 95 -15.95 -0.88 -9.60
CA GLU A 95 -15.87 -0.21 -8.30
C GLU A 95 -14.52 0.49 -8.07
N ALA A 96 -13.56 0.33 -8.97
CA ALA A 96 -12.30 1.07 -8.92
C ALA A 96 -12.48 2.50 -9.46
N ALA A 97 -11.65 3.43 -9.00
CA ALA A 97 -11.64 4.78 -9.53
C ALA A 97 -11.28 4.78 -11.02
N PRO A 98 -11.79 5.76 -11.80
CA PRO A 98 -11.28 5.95 -13.17
C PRO A 98 -9.77 6.16 -13.16
N PRO A 99 -9.06 5.76 -14.22
CA PRO A 99 -7.58 5.85 -14.23
C PRO A 99 -7.02 7.22 -13.91
N GLU A 100 -7.67 8.29 -14.35
CA GLU A 100 -7.23 9.66 -14.09
C GLU A 100 -7.22 9.98 -12.59
N LEU A 101 -8.33 9.74 -11.90
CA LEU A 101 -8.42 9.92 -10.45
C LEU A 101 -7.50 8.96 -9.71
N GLY A 102 -7.44 7.71 -10.17
CA GLY A 102 -6.58 6.70 -9.57
C GLY A 102 -5.12 7.13 -9.59
N ASN A 103 -4.64 7.62 -10.73
CA ASN A 103 -3.27 8.10 -10.84
C ASN A 103 -3.01 9.34 -9.97
N GLU A 104 -3.93 10.29 -10.00
CA GLU A 104 -3.81 11.52 -9.20
C GLU A 104 -3.63 11.21 -7.72
N LEU A 105 -4.50 10.36 -7.16
CA LEU A 105 -4.44 10.02 -5.74
C LEU A 105 -3.30 9.06 -5.41
N TYR A 106 -2.90 8.21 -6.33
CA TYR A 106 -1.70 7.41 -6.18
C TYR A 106 -0.46 8.29 -6.02
N GLU A 107 -0.29 9.26 -6.93
CA GLU A 107 0.82 10.22 -6.85
C GLU A 107 0.76 11.04 -5.56
N LYS A 108 -0.43 11.42 -5.13
CA LYS A 108 -0.63 12.14 -3.87
C LYS A 108 -0.20 11.30 -2.67
N PHE A 109 -0.54 10.02 -2.68
CA PHE A 109 -0.11 9.10 -1.62
C PHE A 109 1.41 9.01 -1.54
N LEU A 110 2.10 8.90 -2.68
CA LEU A 110 3.57 8.89 -2.72
C LEU A 110 4.14 10.18 -2.13
N SER A 111 3.58 11.31 -2.50
CA SER A 111 4.00 12.62 -2.00
C SER A 111 3.82 12.73 -0.49
N ILE A 112 2.71 12.24 0.04
CA ILE A 112 2.46 12.24 1.49
C ILE A 112 3.47 11.35 2.22
N CYS A 113 3.80 10.20 1.69
CA CYS A 113 4.82 9.32 2.27
C CYS A 113 6.16 10.05 2.36
N GLU A 114 6.54 10.76 1.31
CA GLU A 114 7.78 11.54 1.29
C GLU A 114 7.74 12.65 2.35
N ASP A 115 6.64 13.38 2.47
CA ASP A 115 6.46 14.43 3.48
C ASP A 115 6.55 13.87 4.91
N LEU A 116 6.13 12.63 5.11
CA LEU A 116 6.19 11.96 6.40
C LEU A 116 7.58 11.39 6.72
N GLY A 117 8.55 11.58 5.82
CA GLY A 117 9.93 11.14 6.04
C GLY A 117 10.28 9.80 5.43
N TYR A 118 9.40 9.21 4.64
CA TYR A 118 9.61 7.91 3.99
C TYR A 118 9.41 8.03 2.48
N PRO A 119 10.38 8.66 1.75
CA PRO A 119 10.28 8.72 0.30
C PRO A 119 10.18 7.30 -0.27
N PRO A 120 9.04 6.95 -0.89
CA PRO A 120 8.82 5.56 -1.26
C PRO A 120 9.52 5.20 -2.56
N GLN A 121 9.95 3.95 -2.65
CA GLN A 121 10.17 3.31 -3.93
C GLN A 121 8.80 2.98 -4.51
N HIS A 122 8.68 2.93 -5.82
CA HIS A 122 7.38 2.69 -6.46
C HIS A 122 7.54 2.12 -7.87
N GLY A 123 6.43 1.61 -8.42
CA GLY A 123 6.34 1.24 -9.81
C GLY A 123 5.84 2.42 -10.66
N ARG A 124 5.09 2.08 -11.71
CA ARG A 124 4.50 3.07 -12.62
C ARG A 124 3.01 2.77 -12.75
N PHE A 125 2.17 3.76 -12.51
CA PHE A 125 0.73 3.60 -12.61
C PHE A 125 0.35 3.12 -14.03
N GLY A 126 -0.50 2.08 -14.08
CA GLY A 126 -1.01 1.53 -15.35
C GLY A 126 -0.06 0.61 -16.11
N ALA A 127 1.17 0.46 -15.66
CA ALA A 127 2.12 -0.44 -16.32
C ALA A 127 1.89 -1.90 -15.93
N ASP A 128 2.31 -2.82 -16.79
CA ASP A 128 2.42 -4.23 -16.42
C ASP A 128 3.66 -4.39 -15.54
N MET A 129 3.45 -4.77 -14.30
CA MET A 129 4.50 -4.84 -13.30
C MET A 129 4.64 -6.25 -12.76
N LYS A 130 5.90 -6.70 -12.60
CA LYS A 130 6.21 -7.93 -11.88
C LYS A 130 6.68 -7.53 -10.49
N VAL A 131 5.90 -7.89 -9.48
CA VAL A 131 6.18 -7.54 -8.08
C VAL A 131 6.66 -8.78 -7.36
N GLU A 132 7.88 -8.72 -6.85
CA GLU A 132 8.48 -9.81 -6.08
C GLU A 132 8.64 -9.37 -4.63
N SER A 133 8.38 -10.29 -3.71
CA SER A 133 8.57 -9.98 -2.29
C SER A 133 8.82 -11.25 -1.48
N LEU A 134 9.50 -11.07 -0.36
CA LEU A 134 9.61 -12.10 0.68
C LEU A 134 8.81 -11.64 1.88
N ASN A 135 7.62 -12.20 2.06
CA ASN A 135 6.75 -11.92 3.19
C ASN A 135 7.39 -12.50 4.46
N ASP A 136 7.66 -11.62 5.41
CA ASP A 136 8.36 -11.97 6.64
C ASP A 136 7.37 -12.21 7.77
N GLY A 137 7.20 -13.48 8.11
CA GLY A 137 6.31 -13.84 9.21
C GLY A 137 5.40 -15.03 8.98
N PRO A 138 4.46 -15.07 8.03
CA PRO A 138 4.00 -13.98 7.19
C PRO A 138 3.20 -12.95 7.98
N VAL A 139 3.26 -11.69 7.55
CA VAL A 139 2.45 -10.61 8.11
C VAL A 139 1.90 -9.79 6.96
N THR A 140 0.58 -9.86 6.77
CA THR A 140 -0.13 -9.13 5.72
C THR A 140 -1.40 -8.55 6.34
N LEU A 141 -1.58 -7.24 6.18
CA LEU A 141 -2.69 -6.49 6.75
C LEU A 141 -3.49 -5.80 5.66
N ILE A 142 -4.79 -5.72 5.86
CA ILE A 142 -5.70 -4.96 5.01
C ILE A 142 -6.06 -3.67 5.73
N LEU A 143 -5.81 -2.54 5.10
CA LEU A 143 -6.20 -1.21 5.59
C LEU A 143 -7.25 -0.64 4.66
N ASP A 144 -8.34 -0.14 5.22
CA ASP A 144 -9.43 0.45 4.45
C ASP A 144 -9.86 1.75 5.12
N THR A 145 -9.88 2.83 4.35
CA THR A 145 -10.26 4.15 4.89
C THR A 145 -11.70 4.18 5.38
N ASP A 146 -12.58 3.32 4.86
CA ASP A 146 -13.96 3.21 5.37
C ASP A 146 -13.97 2.82 6.84
N GLN A 147 -13.04 1.97 7.26
CA GLN A 147 -12.88 1.59 8.66
C GLN A 147 -12.11 2.62 9.47
N LEU A 148 -11.04 3.17 8.88
CA LEU A 148 -10.15 4.11 9.58
C LEU A 148 -10.81 5.46 9.85
N MET A 149 -11.72 5.88 8.97
CA MET A 149 -12.41 7.15 9.04
C MET A 149 -13.82 7.04 9.59
N ASP A 150 -14.25 5.83 9.97
CA ASP A 150 -15.57 5.64 10.53
C ASP A 150 -15.65 6.36 11.88
N THR A 151 -16.63 7.27 12.00
CA THR A 151 -16.87 7.97 13.25
C THR A 151 -17.66 7.02 14.16
N PRO A 152 -17.17 6.75 15.37
CA PRO A 152 -17.92 5.89 16.29
C PRO A 152 -19.36 6.38 16.43
N ARG A 153 -20.30 5.51 16.19
CA ARG A 153 -21.73 5.83 16.39
C ARG A 153 -21.93 6.10 17.87
N ARG A 154 -22.46 7.25 18.13
CA ARG A 154 -22.81 7.65 19.50
C ARG A 154 -24.04 6.89 19.97
#